data_d9993eb76d9efb97e81938837e4bb64c
#
_entry.id   d9993eb76d9efb97e81938837e4bb64c
#
_cell.length_a   1.000
_cell.length_b   1.000
_cell.length_c   1.000
_cell.angle_alpha   90.00
_cell.angle_beta   90.00
_cell.angle_gamma   90.00
#
_symmetry.space_group_name_H-M   'P 1'
#
loop_
_entity.id
_entity.type
_entity.pdbx_description
1 polymer ?
#
loop_
_entity_poly.entity_id
_entity_poly.type
_entity_poly.pdbx_seq_one_letter_code
_entity_poly.pdbx_strand_id
1 'polypeptide(L)'
;TVFIPAQLKELTGGITSVEVEASNIRQVVERLEQLFPGIQQRLCDGDALRSGLQVSIDSVMTSRGLIAKVQPGNEIHFVPAFGGG
;
A
#
# COMPACT_ATOMS: atom_id res chain seq x y z
N THR A 1 -7.61 0.28 -7.76
CA THR A 1 -6.55 -0.69 -8.04
C THR A 1 -5.36 -0.42 -7.13
N VAL A 2 -4.89 -1.45 -6.45
CA VAL A 2 -3.72 -1.37 -5.59
C VAL A 2 -2.60 -2.16 -6.24
N PHE A 3 -1.46 -1.52 -6.44
CA PHE A 3 -0.29 -2.17 -7.03
C PHE A 3 0.63 -2.67 -5.92
N ILE A 4 1.02 -3.93 -6.04
CA ILE A 4 1.83 -4.60 -5.02
C ILE A 4 3.31 -4.30 -5.28
N PRO A 5 4.06 -3.83 -4.26
CA PRO A 5 5.50 -3.64 -4.44
C PRO A 5 6.19 -4.92 -4.86
N ALA A 6 7.18 -4.79 -5.72
CA ALA A 6 7.89 -5.96 -6.25
C ALA A 6 8.50 -6.83 -5.16
N GLN A 7 8.98 -6.22 -4.07
CA GLN A 7 9.57 -6.96 -2.96
C GLN A 7 8.55 -7.84 -2.23
N LEU A 8 7.26 -7.61 -2.41
CA LEU A 8 6.22 -8.35 -1.71
C LEU A 8 5.54 -9.39 -2.59
N LYS A 9 6.00 -9.60 -3.80
CA LYS A 9 5.40 -10.56 -4.72
C LYS A 9 5.32 -11.96 -4.14
N GLU A 10 6.28 -12.33 -3.30
CA GLU A 10 6.27 -13.66 -2.70
C GLU A 10 5.05 -13.88 -1.80
N LEU A 11 4.62 -12.81 -1.11
CA LEU A 11 3.45 -12.90 -0.25
C LEU A 11 2.16 -13.01 -1.04
N THR A 12 2.16 -12.56 -2.29
CA THR A 12 0.96 -12.52 -3.11
C THR A 12 0.92 -13.60 -4.17
N GLY A 13 1.89 -14.50 -4.17
CA GLY A 13 1.95 -15.54 -5.20
C GLY A 13 2.20 -15.01 -6.60
N GLY A 14 2.87 -13.86 -6.70
CA GLY A 14 3.18 -13.25 -7.98
C GLY A 14 2.15 -12.26 -8.48
N ILE A 15 1.07 -12.03 -7.72
CA ILE A 15 0.06 -11.04 -8.11
C ILE A 15 0.66 -9.64 -7.98
N THR A 16 0.50 -8.83 -9.02
CA THR A 16 1.10 -7.50 -9.08
C THR A 16 0.11 -6.38 -8.78
N SER A 17 -1.19 -6.64 -8.88
CA SER A 17 -2.21 -5.65 -8.55
C SER A 17 -3.49 -6.36 -8.16
N VAL A 18 -4.29 -5.69 -7.32
CA VAL A 18 -5.60 -6.20 -6.90
C VAL A 18 -6.57 -5.04 -6.81
N GLU A 19 -7.86 -5.36 -6.93
CA GLU A 19 -8.93 -4.39 -6.70
C GLU A 19 -9.42 -4.55 -5.27
N VAL A 20 -9.45 -3.44 -4.54
CA VAL A 20 -10.03 -3.44 -3.20
C VAL A 20 -10.94 -2.22 -3.05
N GLU A 21 -11.92 -2.33 -2.17
CA GLU A 21 -12.77 -1.20 -1.81
C GLU A 21 -12.33 -0.68 -0.46
N ALA A 22 -12.01 0.60 -0.41
CA ALA A 22 -11.53 1.24 0.81
C ALA A 22 -11.77 2.74 0.72
N SER A 23 -11.85 3.38 1.88
CA SER A 23 -12.04 4.83 1.98
C SER A 23 -10.77 5.57 2.37
N ASN A 24 -9.76 4.85 2.82
CA ASN A 24 -8.45 5.43 3.16
C ASN A 24 -7.39 4.35 3.04
N ILE A 25 -6.14 4.77 3.15
CA ILE A 25 -5.02 3.84 2.97
C ILE A 25 -4.98 2.79 4.08
N ARG A 26 -5.37 3.13 5.31
CA ARG A 26 -5.44 2.14 6.38
C ARG A 26 -6.35 0.98 5.97
N GLN A 27 -7.52 1.28 5.43
CA GLN A 27 -8.43 0.24 4.97
C GLN A 27 -7.86 -0.54 3.80
N VAL A 28 -7.11 0.13 2.91
CA VAL A 28 -6.43 -0.57 1.83
C VAL A 28 -5.50 -1.63 2.39
N VAL A 29 -4.69 -1.26 3.39
CA VAL A 29 -3.76 -2.20 4.01
C VAL A 29 -4.52 -3.34 4.69
N GLU A 30 -5.62 -3.02 5.38
CA GLU A 30 -6.43 -4.05 6.03
C GLU A 30 -7.01 -5.04 5.02
N ARG A 31 -7.50 -4.54 3.88
CA ARG A 31 -8.01 -5.41 2.83
C ARG A 31 -6.91 -6.29 2.24
N LEU A 32 -5.72 -5.71 2.05
CA LEU A 32 -4.59 -6.49 1.55
C LEU A 32 -4.22 -7.59 2.54
N GLU A 33 -4.26 -7.31 3.84
CA GLU A 33 -3.94 -8.31 4.85
C GLU A 33 -4.93 -9.48 4.80
N GLN A 34 -6.20 -9.19 4.55
CA GLN A 34 -7.21 -10.23 4.41
C GLN A 34 -6.94 -11.13 3.21
N LEU A 35 -6.43 -10.55 2.12
CA LEU A 35 -6.12 -11.28 0.90
C LEU A 35 -4.77 -11.98 0.96
N PHE A 36 -3.79 -11.34 1.58
CA PHE A 36 -2.42 -11.81 1.62
C PHE A 36 -1.89 -11.69 3.04
N PRO A 37 -2.17 -12.68 3.91
CA PRO A 37 -1.74 -12.61 5.30
C PRO A 37 -0.23 -12.39 5.43
N GLY A 38 0.16 -11.45 6.30
CA GLY A 38 1.54 -11.07 6.51
C GLY A 38 1.95 -9.79 5.79
N ILE A 39 1.13 -9.31 4.85
CA ILE A 39 1.52 -8.12 4.07
C ILE A 39 1.47 -6.85 4.92
N GLN A 40 0.55 -6.77 5.88
CA GLN A 40 0.43 -5.59 6.72
C GLN A 40 1.71 -5.32 7.50
N GLN A 41 2.36 -6.36 8.01
CA GLN A 41 3.62 -6.21 8.71
C GLN A 41 4.74 -5.68 7.82
N ARG A 42 4.63 -5.93 6.53
CA ARG A 42 5.64 -5.48 5.57
C ARG A 42 5.40 -4.03 5.16
N LEU A 43 4.16 -3.56 5.25
CA LEU A 43 3.80 -2.20 4.84
C LEU A 43 3.76 -1.23 6.02
N CYS A 44 3.44 -1.72 7.21
CA CYS A 44 3.19 -0.87 8.37
C CYS A 44 4.07 -1.27 9.54
N ASP A 45 4.33 -0.27 10.39
CA ASP A 45 4.97 -0.45 11.68
C ASP A 45 4.03 0.18 12.70
N GLY A 46 3.22 -0.66 13.34
CA GLY A 46 2.17 -0.16 14.23
C GLY A 46 1.11 0.60 13.44
N ASP A 47 0.84 1.84 13.84
CA ASP A 47 -0.20 2.68 13.25
C ASP A 47 0.31 3.58 12.14
N ALA A 48 1.46 3.29 11.58
CA ALA A 48 2.05 4.11 10.52
C ALA A 48 2.65 3.24 9.43
N LEU A 49 2.84 3.81 8.25
CA LEU A 49 3.63 3.16 7.22
C LEU A 49 5.07 3.01 7.69
N ARG A 50 5.70 1.93 7.24
CA ARG A 50 7.11 1.73 7.58
C ARG A 50 7.96 2.89 7.08
N SER A 51 8.99 3.20 7.85
CA SER A 51 9.99 4.16 7.44
C SER A 51 10.54 3.78 6.08
N GLY A 52 10.67 4.75 5.19
CA GLY A 52 11.14 4.50 3.84
C GLY A 52 10.05 4.04 2.87
N LEU A 53 8.79 4.10 3.27
CA LEU A 53 7.69 3.74 2.39
C LEU A 53 6.73 4.91 2.25
N GLN A 54 6.33 5.20 1.03
CA GLN A 54 5.35 6.24 0.72
C GLN A 54 4.22 5.66 -0.11
N VAL A 55 3.14 6.41 -0.19
CA VAL A 55 1.98 6.02 -0.99
C VAL A 55 1.74 7.09 -2.05
N SER A 56 1.51 6.66 -3.28
CA SER A 56 0.98 7.54 -4.31
C SER A 56 -0.44 7.13 -4.64
N ILE A 57 -1.27 8.13 -4.90
CA ILE A 57 -2.66 7.95 -5.31
C ILE A 57 -2.81 8.68 -6.62
N ASP A 58 -3.13 7.95 -7.70
CA ASP A 58 -3.23 8.49 -9.05
C ASP A 58 -1.98 9.26 -9.44
N SER A 59 -0.81 8.69 -9.12
CA SER A 59 0.51 9.24 -9.44
C SER A 59 0.89 10.47 -8.63
N VAL A 60 0.12 10.81 -7.59
CA VAL A 60 0.43 11.93 -6.70
C VAL A 60 0.85 11.39 -5.35
N MET A 61 2.05 11.72 -4.92
CA MET A 61 2.55 11.28 -3.62
C MET A 61 1.77 11.97 -2.52
N THR A 62 1.42 11.23 -1.48
CA THR A 62 0.75 11.78 -0.32
C THR A 62 1.66 11.72 0.90
N SER A 63 1.62 12.75 1.71
CA SER A 63 2.32 12.78 2.98
C SER A 63 1.45 12.35 4.16
N ARG A 64 0.20 11.97 3.89
CA ARG A 64 -0.74 11.64 4.96
C ARG A 64 -0.68 10.18 5.41
N GLY A 65 0.08 9.34 4.72
CA GLY A 65 0.23 7.95 5.11
C GLY A 65 -1.11 7.23 5.19
N LEU A 66 -1.34 6.54 6.31
CA LEU A 66 -2.52 5.69 6.46
C LEU A 66 -3.84 6.46 6.50
N ILE A 67 -3.82 7.76 6.80
CA ILE A 67 -5.05 8.54 6.85
C ILE A 67 -5.42 9.17 5.51
N ALA A 68 -4.59 9.01 4.49
CA ALA A 68 -4.90 9.53 3.16
C ALA A 68 -6.20 8.92 2.66
N LYS A 69 -7.06 9.75 2.10
CA LYS A 69 -8.36 9.29 1.59
C LYS A 69 -8.22 8.64 0.24
N VAL A 70 -9.05 7.63 0.00
CA VAL A 70 -9.08 6.88 -1.24
C VAL A 70 -10.49 6.87 -1.77
N GLN A 71 -10.63 7.00 -3.08
CA GLN A 71 -11.92 6.96 -3.76
C GLN A 71 -11.95 5.83 -4.78
N PRO A 72 -13.14 5.36 -5.16
CA PRO A 72 -13.25 4.33 -6.19
C PRO A 72 -12.51 4.75 -7.46
N GLY A 73 -11.79 3.83 -8.05
CA GLY A 73 -11.05 4.08 -9.27
C GLY A 73 -9.65 4.65 -9.08
N ASN A 74 -9.26 5.00 -7.85
CA ASN A 74 -7.88 5.44 -7.61
C ASN A 74 -6.90 4.31 -7.89
N GLU A 75 -5.72 4.69 -8.37
CA GLU A 75 -4.58 3.78 -8.51
C GLU A 75 -3.61 4.04 -7.38
N ILE A 76 -3.36 3.04 -6.56
CA ILE A 76 -2.58 3.18 -5.35
C ILE A 76 -1.29 2.41 -5.49
N HIS A 77 -0.16 3.08 -5.28
CA HIS A 77 1.16 2.47 -5.30
C HIS A 77 1.83 2.70 -3.95
N PHE A 78 2.45 1.65 -3.44
CA PHE A 78 3.35 1.78 -2.29
C PHE A 78 4.77 1.86 -2.86
N VAL A 79 5.46 2.95 -2.58
CA VAL A 79 6.72 3.28 -3.24
C VAL A 79 7.81 3.40 -2.19
N PRO A 80 8.97 2.76 -2.39
CA PRO A 80 10.11 3.01 -1.53
C PRO A 80 10.51 4.48 -1.60
N ALA A 81 10.64 5.10 -0.43
CA ALA A 81 10.87 6.54 -0.35
C ALA A 81 12.34 6.88 -0.05
N PHE A 82 13.20 5.91 0.10
CA PHE A 82 14.59 6.18 0.37
C PHE A 82 15.31 6.49 -0.93
N GLY A 83 15.75 7.71 -1.07
CA GLY A 83 16.54 8.07 -2.24
C GLY A 83 17.89 7.41 -2.11
N GLY A 84 18.27 6.63 -3.08
CA GLY A 84 19.59 6.06 -3.19
C GLY A 84 20.18 5.49 -1.89
N GLY A 85 19.32 5.43 -0.92
CA GLY A 85 19.77 4.98 0.39
C GLY A 85 19.99 3.53 0.40
#